data_5b0a995e0d59b43e5a79c835a30f8696
#
_entry.id   5b0a995e0d59b43e5a79c835a30f8696
#
_cell.length_a   1.000
_cell.length_b   1.000
_cell.length_c   1.000
_cell.angle_alpha   90.00
_cell.angle_beta   90.00
_cell.angle_gamma   90.00
#
_symmetry.space_group_name_H-M   'P 1'
#
loop_
_entity.id
_entity.type
_entity.pdbx_description
1 polymer ?
#
loop_
_entity_poly.entity_id
_entity_poly.type
_entity_poly.pdbx_seq_one_letter_code
_entity_poly.pdbx_strand_id
1 'polypeptide(L)'
;MKNEPIFHWDEESGKSACILSDGDKVYTGFAQCHPDDSDMASEKTGCEIALRRARINALRGYRDELKIRLSALNQYYHSMNMSYRFNEKSYENKMLQRQIRQIKFDLDTTKEMIAGEELSLRTYIKSKDVFYTQTRKRRQKANNN
;
A
#
# COMPACT_ATOMS: atom_id res chain seq x y z
N MET A 1 -15.27 3.30 -12.77
CA MET A 1 -15.89 2.46 -11.73
C MET A 1 -14.82 1.89 -10.83
N LYS A 2 -14.90 2.16 -9.55
CA LYS A 2 -14.05 1.47 -8.60
C LYS A 2 -14.63 0.08 -8.41
N ASN A 3 -13.91 -0.93 -8.81
CA ASN A 3 -14.30 -2.31 -8.56
C ASN A 3 -14.27 -2.58 -7.05
N GLU A 4 -15.28 -3.27 -6.56
CA GLU A 4 -15.32 -3.66 -5.15
C GLU A 4 -14.20 -4.65 -4.84
N PRO A 5 -13.62 -4.61 -3.63
CA PRO A 5 -12.63 -5.59 -3.21
C PRO A 5 -13.22 -7.00 -3.22
N ILE A 6 -12.44 -7.96 -3.69
CA ILE A 6 -12.78 -9.39 -3.64
C ILE A 6 -11.99 -10.03 -2.52
N PHE A 7 -12.68 -10.72 -1.62
CA PHE A 7 -12.07 -11.38 -0.48
C PHE A 7 -12.13 -12.90 -0.61
N HIS A 8 -11.08 -13.55 -0.15
CA HIS A 8 -11.01 -14.99 0.06
C HIS A 8 -10.62 -15.27 1.50
N TRP A 9 -11.32 -16.18 2.14
CA TRP A 9 -11.06 -16.62 3.50
C TRP A 9 -10.98 -18.14 3.53
N ASP A 10 -9.91 -18.67 4.12
CA ASP A 10 -9.77 -20.11 4.39
C ASP A 10 -9.81 -20.31 5.90
N GLU A 11 -10.89 -20.91 6.36
CA GLU A 11 -11.13 -21.16 7.78
C GLU A 11 -10.11 -22.13 8.40
N GLU A 12 -9.68 -23.14 7.64
CA GLU A 12 -8.75 -24.17 8.13
C GLU A 12 -7.35 -23.59 8.39
N SER A 13 -6.83 -22.79 7.45
CA SER A 13 -5.50 -22.21 7.54
C SER A 13 -5.45 -20.85 8.21
N GLY A 14 -6.61 -20.18 8.37
CA GLY A 14 -6.69 -18.80 8.83
C GLY A 14 -6.09 -17.80 7.87
N LYS A 15 -5.96 -18.16 6.57
CA LYS A 15 -5.47 -17.28 5.52
C LYS A 15 -6.59 -16.45 4.94
N SER A 16 -6.31 -15.20 4.68
CA SER A 16 -7.18 -14.29 3.94
C SER A 16 -6.43 -13.59 2.84
N ALA A 17 -7.14 -13.28 1.77
CA ALA A 17 -6.63 -12.53 0.64
C ALA A 17 -7.63 -11.48 0.23
N CYS A 18 -7.14 -10.35 -0.25
CA CYS A 18 -7.94 -9.30 -0.87
C CYS A 18 -7.37 -8.97 -2.24
N ILE A 19 -8.24 -8.87 -3.21
CA ILE A 19 -7.91 -8.50 -4.58
C ILE A 19 -8.58 -7.16 -4.88
N LEU A 20 -7.77 -6.17 -5.23
CA LEU A 20 -8.21 -4.86 -5.72
C LEU A 20 -7.89 -4.75 -7.20
N SER A 21 -8.85 -4.29 -7.99
CA SER A 21 -8.66 -4.04 -9.42
C SER A 21 -8.78 -2.55 -9.70
N ASP A 22 -7.84 -2.03 -10.50
CA ASP A 22 -7.85 -0.66 -10.98
C ASP A 22 -7.48 -0.66 -12.48
N GLY A 23 -8.49 -0.63 -13.33
CA GLY A 23 -8.31 -0.80 -14.77
C GLY A 23 -7.70 -2.18 -15.08
N ASP A 24 -6.56 -2.18 -15.75
CA ASP A 24 -5.85 -3.42 -16.12
C ASP A 24 -4.95 -3.94 -14.97
N LYS A 25 -4.87 -3.23 -13.86
CA LYS A 25 -3.98 -3.56 -12.76
C LYS A 25 -4.72 -4.25 -11.65
N VAL A 26 -4.05 -5.22 -11.08
CA VAL A 26 -4.54 -6.01 -9.95
C VAL A 26 -3.54 -5.93 -8.82
N TYR A 27 -4.03 -5.62 -7.62
CA TYR A 27 -3.23 -5.55 -6.42
C TYR A 27 -3.79 -6.54 -5.40
N THR A 28 -2.91 -7.27 -4.76
CA THR A 28 -3.28 -8.27 -3.77
C THR A 28 -2.70 -7.96 -2.42
N GLY A 29 -3.42 -8.32 -1.37
CA GLY A 29 -2.95 -8.31 0.00
C GLY A 29 -3.30 -9.63 0.67
N PHE A 30 -2.43 -10.10 1.53
CA PHE A 30 -2.59 -11.36 2.24
C PHE A 30 -2.46 -11.14 3.73
N ALA A 31 -3.18 -11.95 4.49
CA ALA A 31 -3.03 -12.05 5.93
C ALA A 31 -3.13 -13.51 6.35
N GLN A 32 -2.39 -13.88 7.36
CA GLN A 32 -2.43 -15.21 7.94
C GLN A 32 -2.39 -15.10 9.45
N CYS A 33 -3.34 -15.73 10.12
CA CYS A 33 -3.30 -15.89 11.56
C CYS A 33 -2.13 -16.78 11.94
N HIS A 34 -1.42 -16.44 13.02
CA HIS A 34 -0.36 -17.30 13.53
C HIS A 34 -0.93 -18.68 13.89
N PRO A 35 -0.22 -19.80 13.62
CA PRO A 35 -0.74 -21.13 13.93
C PRO A 35 -1.15 -21.34 15.39
N ASP A 36 -0.44 -20.71 16.34
CA ASP A 36 -0.78 -20.76 17.77
C ASP A 36 -2.08 -19.99 18.10
N ASP A 37 -2.53 -19.12 17.21
CA ASP A 37 -3.73 -18.32 17.35
C ASP A 37 -4.86 -18.77 16.42
N SER A 38 -4.76 -19.94 15.84
CA SER A 38 -5.72 -20.47 14.86
C SER A 38 -7.15 -20.56 15.39
N ASP A 39 -7.31 -20.84 16.67
CA ASP A 39 -8.60 -20.84 17.37
C ASP A 39 -9.19 -19.43 17.59
N MET A 40 -8.35 -18.40 17.46
CA MET A 40 -8.72 -16.97 17.57
C MET A 40 -8.84 -16.30 16.21
N ALA A 41 -8.61 -17.05 15.12
CA ALA A 41 -8.67 -16.51 13.77
C ALA A 41 -10.05 -15.90 13.48
N SER A 42 -10.06 -14.70 12.94
CA SER A 42 -11.26 -13.95 12.60
C SER A 42 -11.23 -13.60 11.13
N GLU A 43 -12.25 -14.01 10.40
CA GLU A 43 -12.46 -13.62 9.00
C GLU A 43 -12.45 -12.10 8.84
N LYS A 44 -13.17 -11.39 9.71
CA LYS A 44 -13.25 -9.93 9.71
C LYS A 44 -11.86 -9.29 9.87
N THR A 45 -11.09 -9.73 10.86
CA THR A 45 -9.74 -9.20 11.11
C THR A 45 -8.78 -9.56 9.98
N GLY A 46 -8.77 -10.79 9.51
CA GLY A 46 -7.95 -11.24 8.41
C GLY A 46 -8.24 -10.50 7.11
N CYS A 47 -9.50 -10.35 6.76
CA CYS A 47 -9.92 -9.61 5.57
C CYS A 47 -9.59 -8.12 5.67
N GLU A 48 -9.70 -7.50 6.83
CA GLU A 48 -9.31 -6.10 7.04
C GLU A 48 -7.80 -5.90 6.85
N ILE A 49 -6.97 -6.77 7.40
CA ILE A 49 -5.52 -6.72 7.20
C ILE A 49 -5.17 -6.93 5.73
N ALA A 50 -5.78 -7.91 5.08
CA ALA A 50 -5.57 -8.18 3.66
C ALA A 50 -5.96 -6.98 2.79
N LEU A 51 -7.08 -6.34 3.07
CA LEU A 51 -7.53 -5.13 2.37
C LEU A 51 -6.54 -3.98 2.52
N ARG A 52 -6.08 -3.72 3.74
CA ARG A 52 -5.09 -2.66 4.00
C ARG A 52 -3.77 -2.92 3.28
N ARG A 53 -3.29 -4.17 3.26
CA ARG A 53 -2.10 -4.57 2.51
C ARG A 53 -2.28 -4.42 1.00
N ALA A 54 -3.44 -4.77 0.46
CA ALA A 54 -3.75 -4.57 -0.95
C ALA A 54 -3.74 -3.08 -1.32
N ARG A 55 -4.31 -2.21 -0.49
CA ARG A 55 -4.28 -0.76 -0.68
C ARG A 55 -2.86 -0.19 -0.64
N ILE A 56 -2.03 -0.65 0.29
CA ILE A 56 -0.62 -0.26 0.38
C ILE A 56 0.12 -0.69 -0.90
N ASN A 57 -0.12 -1.90 -1.39
CA ASN A 57 0.48 -2.38 -2.63
C ASN A 57 0.02 -1.57 -3.85
N ALA A 58 -1.24 -1.14 -3.89
CA ALA A 58 -1.73 -0.22 -4.91
C ALA A 58 -1.01 1.14 -4.88
N LEU A 59 -0.81 1.71 -3.70
CA LEU A 59 -0.05 2.96 -3.52
C LEU A 59 1.42 2.79 -3.94
N ARG A 60 2.04 1.67 -3.61
CA ARG A 60 3.41 1.35 -4.04
C ARG A 60 3.52 1.24 -5.55
N GLY A 61 2.55 0.61 -6.20
CA GLY A 61 2.47 0.54 -7.65
C GLY A 61 2.37 1.93 -8.30
N TYR A 62 1.51 2.78 -7.76
CA TYR A 62 1.37 4.17 -8.20
C TYR A 62 2.67 4.98 -8.00
N ARG A 63 3.31 4.82 -6.84
CA ARG A 63 4.63 5.43 -6.57
C ARG A 63 5.66 5.02 -7.62
N ASP A 64 5.73 3.75 -7.95
CA ASP A 64 6.70 3.22 -8.90
C ASP A 64 6.44 3.76 -10.33
N GLU A 65 5.18 3.93 -10.71
CA GLU A 65 4.82 4.60 -11.97
C GLU A 65 5.25 6.07 -11.99
N LEU A 66 5.05 6.80 -10.92
CA LEU A 66 5.49 8.18 -10.79
C LEU A 66 7.02 8.29 -10.92
N LYS A 67 7.76 7.36 -10.32
CA LYS A 67 9.23 7.30 -10.47
C LYS A 67 9.65 7.09 -11.92
N ILE A 68 8.99 6.20 -12.64
CA ILE A 68 9.28 5.94 -14.05
C ILE A 68 9.00 7.18 -14.89
N ARG A 69 7.84 7.83 -14.68
CA ARG A 69 7.48 9.08 -15.38
C ARG A 69 8.47 10.20 -15.09
N LEU A 70 8.86 10.36 -13.82
CA LEU A 70 9.82 11.38 -13.41
C LEU A 70 11.18 11.15 -14.08
N SER A 71 11.65 9.92 -14.11
CA SER A 71 12.90 9.56 -14.78
C SER A 71 12.85 9.88 -16.28
N ALA A 72 11.75 9.51 -16.95
CA ALA A 72 11.56 9.79 -18.37
C ALA A 72 11.53 11.31 -18.67
N LEU A 73 10.83 12.10 -17.85
CA LEU A 73 10.77 13.55 -18.01
C LEU A 73 12.13 14.22 -17.75
N ASN A 74 12.87 13.76 -16.73
CA ASN A 74 14.20 14.28 -16.45
C ASN A 74 15.17 13.99 -17.59
N GLN A 75 15.12 12.80 -18.17
CA GLN A 75 15.93 12.45 -19.34
C GLN A 75 15.57 13.29 -20.55
N TYR A 76 14.30 13.48 -20.80
CA TYR A 76 13.80 14.34 -21.89
C TYR A 76 14.25 15.80 -21.69
N TYR A 77 14.08 16.34 -20.48
CA TYR A 77 14.49 17.69 -20.12
C TYR A 77 15.99 17.89 -20.33
N HIS A 78 16.82 16.93 -19.87
CA HIS A 78 18.26 16.97 -20.04
C HIS A 78 18.65 16.94 -21.53
N SER A 79 18.03 16.07 -22.31
CA SER A 79 18.23 15.97 -23.75
C SER A 79 17.88 17.27 -24.48
N MET A 80 16.78 17.93 -24.11
CA MET A 80 16.34 19.17 -24.70
C MET A 80 17.27 20.34 -24.36
N ASN A 81 17.83 20.38 -23.15
CA ASN A 81 18.79 21.42 -22.74
C ASN A 81 20.10 21.37 -23.53
N MET A 82 20.44 20.27 -24.15
CA MET A 82 21.58 20.14 -25.04
C MET A 82 21.31 20.68 -26.46
N SER A 83 20.08 21.07 -26.75
CA SER A 83 19.67 21.64 -28.03
C SER A 83 19.81 23.17 -28.04
N TYR A 84 20.36 23.72 -29.14
CA TYR A 84 20.47 25.19 -29.32
C TYR A 84 19.15 25.95 -29.36
N ARG A 85 18.03 25.28 -29.63
CA ARG A 85 16.69 25.88 -29.73
C ARG A 85 15.95 25.92 -28.41
N PHE A 86 16.42 25.18 -27.42
CA PHE A 86 15.78 25.06 -26.13
C PHE A 86 16.49 25.95 -25.11
N ASN A 87 15.85 27.01 -24.67
CA ASN A 87 16.40 27.90 -23.67
C ASN A 87 15.50 27.95 -22.41
N GLU A 88 16.06 28.45 -21.30
CA GLU A 88 15.38 28.48 -19.98
C GLU A 88 14.08 29.29 -19.98
N LYS A 89 13.91 30.23 -20.91
CA LYS A 89 12.74 31.12 -21.02
C LYS A 89 11.68 30.59 -21.98
N SER A 90 11.93 29.49 -22.70
CA SER A 90 10.96 28.95 -23.63
C SER A 90 9.71 28.45 -22.93
N TYR A 91 8.57 28.55 -23.61
CA TYR A 91 7.30 28.02 -23.11
C TYR A 91 7.39 26.51 -22.83
N GLU A 92 8.01 25.77 -23.72
CA GLU A 92 8.20 24.32 -23.62
C GLU A 92 9.04 23.95 -22.40
N ASN A 93 10.13 24.69 -22.14
CA ASN A 93 10.95 24.47 -20.94
C ASN A 93 10.15 24.70 -19.67
N LYS A 94 9.40 25.81 -19.59
CA LYS A 94 8.57 26.13 -18.43
C LYS A 94 7.48 25.08 -18.18
N MET A 95 6.85 24.58 -19.23
CA MET A 95 5.85 23.54 -19.16
C MET A 95 6.45 22.24 -18.64
N LEU A 96 7.61 21.84 -19.16
CA LEU A 96 8.31 20.64 -18.76
C LEU A 96 8.76 20.70 -17.28
N GLN A 97 9.32 21.84 -16.86
CA GLN A 97 9.67 22.07 -15.46
C GLN A 97 8.45 21.99 -14.53
N ARG A 98 7.31 22.53 -14.97
CA ARG A 98 6.06 22.45 -14.22
C ARG A 98 5.57 21.02 -14.06
N GLN A 99 5.63 20.21 -15.13
CA GLN A 99 5.27 18.80 -15.08
C GLN A 99 6.19 18.02 -14.15
N ILE A 100 7.48 18.26 -14.19
CA ILE A 100 8.47 17.62 -13.31
C ILE A 100 8.16 17.96 -11.84
N ARG A 101 7.91 19.22 -11.53
CA ARG A 101 7.56 19.65 -10.17
C ARG A 101 6.28 19.01 -9.66
N GLN A 102 5.26 18.90 -10.52
CA GLN A 102 3.99 18.28 -10.17
C GLN A 102 4.18 16.79 -9.85
N ILE A 103 4.95 16.07 -10.65
CA ILE A 103 5.22 14.65 -10.40
C ILE A 103 6.04 14.46 -9.10
N LYS A 104 7.03 15.33 -8.85
CA LYS A 104 7.78 15.29 -7.59
C LYS A 104 6.87 15.49 -6.38
N PHE A 105 5.94 16.44 -6.46
CA PHE A 105 4.95 16.68 -5.41
C PHE A 105 4.05 15.47 -5.20
N ASP A 106 3.52 14.89 -6.28
CA ASP A 106 2.66 13.71 -6.23
C ASP A 106 3.43 12.49 -5.65
N LEU A 107 4.70 12.37 -6.01
CA LEU A 107 5.57 11.31 -5.49
C LEU A 107 5.80 11.44 -3.98
N ASP A 108 6.11 12.64 -3.50
CA ASP A 108 6.32 12.89 -2.07
C ASP A 108 5.03 12.67 -1.28
N THR A 109 3.90 13.14 -1.79
CA THR A 109 2.57 12.92 -1.20
C THR A 109 2.25 11.42 -1.12
N THR A 110 2.52 10.67 -2.18
CA THR A 110 2.27 9.23 -2.22
C THR A 110 3.15 8.49 -1.20
N LYS A 111 4.43 8.86 -1.07
CA LYS A 111 5.33 8.29 -0.06
C LYS A 111 4.83 8.53 1.36
N GLU A 112 4.31 9.72 1.65
CA GLU A 112 3.72 10.04 2.95
C GLU A 112 2.44 9.22 3.21
N MET A 113 1.60 9.05 2.20
CA MET A 113 0.40 8.20 2.29
C MET A 113 0.77 6.75 2.59
N ILE A 114 1.78 6.20 1.93
CA ILE A 114 2.27 4.83 2.17
C ILE A 114 2.75 4.70 3.61
N ALA A 115 3.57 5.63 4.09
CA ALA A 115 4.08 5.60 5.46
C ALA A 115 2.95 5.67 6.50
N GLY A 116 1.95 6.52 6.26
CA GLY A 116 0.77 6.63 7.12
C GLY A 116 -0.07 5.35 7.15
N GLU A 117 -0.31 4.74 6.00
CA GLU A 117 -1.06 3.49 5.90
C GLU A 117 -0.30 2.30 6.54
N GLU A 118 1.01 2.24 6.36
CA GLU A 118 1.84 1.22 7.00
C GLU A 118 1.84 1.35 8.53
N LEU A 119 1.91 2.58 9.05
CA LEU A 119 1.82 2.84 10.48
C LEU A 119 0.44 2.46 11.03
N SER A 120 -0.62 2.85 10.35
CA SER A 120 -2.00 2.51 10.70
C SER A 120 -2.22 1.00 10.73
N LEU A 121 -1.68 0.27 9.75
CA LEU A 121 -1.76 -1.19 9.70
C LEU A 121 -1.02 -1.83 10.87
N ARG A 122 0.20 -1.40 11.16
CA ARG A 122 0.98 -1.90 12.31
C ARG A 122 0.25 -1.67 13.63
N THR A 123 -0.33 -0.50 13.82
CA THR A 123 -1.12 -0.16 15.02
C THR A 123 -2.36 -1.06 15.13
N TYR A 124 -3.05 -1.29 14.03
CA TYR A 124 -4.21 -2.18 13.99
C TYR A 124 -3.85 -3.61 14.36
N ILE A 125 -2.81 -4.18 13.74
CA ILE A 125 -2.34 -5.54 14.05
C ILE A 125 -1.91 -5.65 15.51
N LYS A 126 -1.16 -4.68 16.01
CA LYS A 126 -0.70 -4.66 17.41
C LYS A 126 -1.85 -4.64 18.40
N SER A 127 -2.91 -3.90 18.10
CA SER A 127 -4.10 -3.88 18.96
C SER A 127 -4.80 -5.24 19.03
N LYS A 128 -4.80 -6.00 17.93
CA LYS A 128 -5.37 -7.35 17.88
C LYS A 128 -4.49 -8.37 18.59
N ASP A 129 -3.16 -8.29 18.45
CA ASP A 129 -2.21 -9.16 19.17
C ASP A 129 -2.34 -8.99 20.69
N VAL A 130 -2.45 -7.77 21.17
CA VAL A 130 -2.70 -7.49 22.59
C VAL A 130 -4.00 -8.14 23.04
N PHE A 131 -5.08 -8.06 22.27
CA PHE A 131 -6.36 -8.70 22.57
C PHE A 131 -6.22 -10.22 22.69
N TYR A 132 -5.59 -10.87 21.71
CA TYR A 132 -5.37 -12.33 21.74
C TYR A 132 -4.50 -12.76 22.92
N THR A 133 -3.42 -12.04 23.21
CA THR A 133 -2.55 -12.30 24.34
C THR A 133 -3.29 -12.22 25.69
N GLN A 134 -4.14 -11.22 25.88
CA GLN A 134 -4.95 -11.11 27.10
C GLN A 134 -5.96 -12.26 27.24
N THR A 135 -6.59 -12.68 26.16
CA THR A 135 -7.52 -13.80 26.15
C THR A 135 -6.82 -15.10 26.51
N ARG A 136 -5.63 -15.35 25.97
CA ARG A 136 -4.81 -16.52 26.34
C ARG A 136 -4.47 -16.58 27.83
N LYS A 137 -4.04 -15.47 28.42
CA LYS A 137 -3.73 -15.37 29.85
C LYS A 137 -4.94 -15.72 30.71
N ARG A 138 -6.15 -15.28 30.33
CA ARG A 138 -7.39 -15.62 31.01
C ARG A 138 -7.69 -17.12 30.95
N ARG A 139 -7.52 -17.74 29.78
CA ARG A 139 -7.71 -19.19 29.60
C ARG A 139 -6.74 -20.01 30.44
N GLN A 140 -5.46 -19.63 30.49
CA GLN A 140 -4.46 -20.32 31.30
C GLN A 140 -4.80 -20.26 32.81
N LYS A 141 -5.30 -19.12 33.30
CA LYS A 141 -5.73 -19.01 34.68
C LYS A 141 -6.94 -19.89 35.00
N ALA A 142 -7.89 -19.99 34.08
CA ALA A 142 -9.07 -20.85 34.24
C ALA A 142 -8.74 -22.35 34.24
N ASN A 143 -7.69 -22.77 33.50
CA ASN A 143 -7.27 -24.18 33.44
C ASN A 143 -6.35 -24.59 34.60
N ASN A 144 -5.75 -23.63 35.32
CA ASN A 144 -4.88 -23.89 36.47
C ASN A 144 -5.60 -23.80 37.82
N ASN A 145 -6.88 -23.52 37.82
CA ASN A 145 -7.76 -23.58 38.99
C ASN A 145 -8.68 -24.79 38.94
#